data_5a8b5981fa2d430f40ba4144c42ceda5
#
_entry.id   5a8b5981fa2d430f40ba4144c42ceda5
#
_cell.length_a   1.000
_cell.length_b   1.000
_cell.length_c   1.000
_cell.angle_alpha   90.00
_cell.angle_beta   90.00
_cell.angle_gamma   90.00
#
_symmetry.space_group_name_H-M   'P 1'
#
loop_
_entity.id
_entity.type
_entity.pdbx_description
1 polymer ?
#
loop_
_entity_poly.entity_id
_entity_poly.type
_entity_poly.pdbx_seq_one_letter_code
_entity_poly.pdbx_strand_id
1 'polypeptide(L)'
;QKPEATLVAGYQAWQKKFNRHVKRGEKGIQIIAPAPIREKQEIEKIDPVTKEPVIGDDGQPETEIVEIVIPRFRVTTVFDVSQTEGEPIAELEVSELTGSVQFYDTFMEALQNISPVPIRMMEIEGEAKGYYHQTEKYIAIQEDMSNLQTMKTGVHEVSHALLHDREVMDAEGILKDRTTKEVEAESIAYIVCNHFGLDTSEYSFTYIASWCESKDMKALRASMDTIRKTSAEVIENIETQMH
;
A
#
# COMPACT_ATOMS: atom_id res chain seq x y z
N GLN A 1 -12.49 21.84 4.09
CA GLN A 1 -12.21 22.02 5.52
C GLN A 1 -10.82 22.64 5.73
N LYS A 2 -9.74 22.03 5.29
CA LYS A 2 -8.38 22.57 5.35
C LYS A 2 -7.54 21.98 4.20
N PRO A 3 -7.64 22.54 2.98
CA PRO A 3 -7.00 21.95 1.80
C PRO A 3 -5.46 21.96 1.86
N GLU A 4 -4.88 22.83 2.70
CA GLU A 4 -3.44 22.94 2.94
C GLU A 4 -2.92 22.01 4.04
N ALA A 5 -3.74 21.10 4.58
CA ALA A 5 -3.31 20.16 5.61
C ALA A 5 -2.25 19.20 5.04
N THR A 6 -1.16 19.00 5.77
CA THR A 6 -0.02 18.17 5.35
C THR A 6 0.11 16.90 6.16
N LEU A 7 0.04 17.00 7.48
CA LEU A 7 0.14 15.87 8.40
C LEU A 7 -0.99 15.94 9.42
N VAL A 8 -1.91 14.99 9.39
CA VAL A 8 -3.07 14.97 10.27
C VAL A 8 -3.06 13.79 11.23
N ALA A 9 -3.44 14.04 12.47
CA ALA A 9 -3.62 12.99 13.49
C ALA A 9 -4.74 13.33 14.45
N GLY A 10 -5.27 12.31 15.11
CA GLY A 10 -6.26 12.49 16.18
C GLY A 10 -5.67 13.20 17.39
N TYR A 11 -6.50 13.89 18.16
CA TYR A 11 -6.09 14.66 19.35
C TYR A 11 -5.16 13.90 20.30
N GLN A 12 -5.53 12.67 20.64
CA GLN A 12 -4.70 11.84 21.54
C GLN A 12 -3.41 11.35 20.88
N ALA A 13 -3.42 11.14 19.57
CA ALA A 13 -2.22 10.71 18.86
C ALA A 13 -1.17 11.82 18.86
N TRP A 14 -1.58 13.07 18.70
CA TRP A 14 -0.68 14.22 18.84
C TRP A 14 0.04 14.22 20.17
N GLN A 15 -0.67 13.96 21.28
CA GLN A 15 -0.07 13.91 22.60
C GLN A 15 0.83 12.69 22.82
N LYS A 16 0.33 11.50 22.49
CA LYS A 16 0.99 10.23 22.87
C LYS A 16 2.14 9.83 21.94
N LYS A 17 2.03 10.13 20.64
CA LYS A 17 3.01 9.70 19.63
C LYS A 17 3.98 10.80 19.26
N PHE A 18 3.52 12.04 19.20
CA PHE A 18 4.31 13.17 18.71
C PHE A 18 4.74 14.16 19.80
N ASN A 19 4.34 13.94 21.06
CA ASN A 19 4.60 14.85 22.18
C ASN A 19 4.18 16.30 21.87
N ARG A 20 3.06 16.44 21.15
CA ARG A 20 2.46 17.71 20.72
C ARG A 20 1.04 17.81 21.20
N HIS A 21 0.53 19.03 21.31
CA HIS A 21 -0.86 19.26 21.67
C HIS A 21 -1.52 20.25 20.72
N VAL A 22 -2.81 20.06 20.52
CA VAL A 22 -3.62 20.93 19.66
C VAL A 22 -3.77 22.29 20.32
N LYS A 23 -3.51 23.35 19.59
CA LYS A 23 -3.65 24.73 20.06
C LYS A 23 -5.10 25.04 20.44
N ARG A 24 -5.24 25.87 21.47
CA ARG A 24 -6.57 26.23 21.95
C ARG A 24 -7.37 26.99 20.89
N GLY A 25 -8.60 26.55 20.64
CA GLY A 25 -9.51 27.22 19.69
C GLY A 25 -9.43 26.68 18.27
N GLU A 26 -8.53 25.75 17.97
CA GLU A 26 -8.46 25.11 16.67
C GLU A 26 -9.69 24.26 16.37
N LYS A 27 -10.14 24.31 15.11
CA LYS A 27 -11.26 23.50 14.61
C LYS A 27 -10.69 22.26 13.91
N GLY A 28 -11.10 21.09 14.38
CA GLY A 28 -10.67 19.84 13.78
C GLY A 28 -11.25 19.61 12.39
N ILE A 29 -10.53 18.83 11.61
CA ILE A 29 -10.91 18.35 10.29
C ILE A 29 -11.69 17.05 10.48
N GLN A 30 -12.87 16.94 9.90
CA GLN A 30 -13.63 15.70 9.95
C GLN A 30 -13.25 14.80 8.77
N ILE A 31 -12.85 13.58 9.09
CA ILE A 31 -12.53 12.56 8.11
C ILE A 31 -13.36 11.30 8.35
N ILE A 32 -13.53 10.50 7.31
CA ILE A 32 -14.08 9.16 7.42
C ILE A 32 -12.90 8.21 7.68
N ALA A 33 -12.87 7.60 8.86
CA ALA A 33 -11.82 6.68 9.25
C ALA A 33 -12.35 5.24 9.35
N PRO A 34 -11.55 4.23 9.00
CA PRO A 34 -11.89 2.83 9.22
C PRO A 34 -12.17 2.57 10.71
N ALA A 35 -13.24 1.84 10.98
CA ALA A 35 -13.62 1.40 12.32
C ALA A 35 -14.17 -0.03 12.23
N PRO A 36 -13.35 -1.01 11.82
CA PRO A 36 -13.80 -2.38 11.63
C PRO A 36 -14.35 -2.95 12.94
N ILE A 37 -15.42 -3.71 12.83
CA ILE A 37 -15.98 -4.48 13.95
C ILE A 37 -15.57 -5.93 13.76
N ARG A 38 -15.15 -6.56 14.86
CA ARG A 38 -14.89 -7.99 14.91
C ARG A 38 -16.11 -8.65 15.54
N GLU A 39 -16.71 -9.54 14.80
CA GLU A 39 -17.85 -10.35 15.27
C GLU A 39 -17.48 -11.82 15.18
N LYS A 40 -17.88 -12.57 16.18
CA LYS A 40 -17.78 -14.03 16.17
C LYS A 40 -19.02 -14.57 15.48
N GLN A 41 -18.83 -15.29 14.40
CA GLN A 41 -19.90 -15.96 13.69
C GLN A 41 -19.68 -17.46 13.75
N GLU A 42 -20.76 -18.18 14.03
CA GLU A 42 -20.81 -19.62 13.94
C GLU A 42 -21.08 -20.00 12.48
N ILE A 43 -20.17 -20.74 11.88
CA ILE A 43 -20.27 -21.22 10.50
C ILE A 43 -20.14 -22.73 10.47
N GLU A 44 -20.69 -23.37 9.43
CA GLU A 44 -20.48 -24.78 9.20
C GLU A 44 -18.98 -25.05 8.92
N LYS A 45 -18.43 -26.04 9.59
CA LYS A 45 -17.06 -26.45 9.40
C LYS A 45 -16.93 -27.21 8.07
N ILE A 46 -16.10 -26.70 7.19
CA ILE A 46 -15.88 -27.26 5.87
C ILE A 46 -14.58 -28.05 5.85
N ASP A 47 -14.61 -29.28 5.38
CA ASP A 47 -13.42 -30.08 5.14
C ASP A 47 -12.53 -29.41 4.08
N PRO A 48 -11.24 -29.14 4.36
CA PRO A 48 -10.38 -28.41 3.44
C PRO A 48 -10.07 -29.19 2.13
N VAL A 49 -10.22 -30.50 2.13
CA VAL A 49 -9.93 -31.37 0.98
C VAL A 49 -11.16 -31.61 0.13
N THR A 50 -12.25 -32.06 0.76
CA THR A 50 -13.50 -32.40 0.04
C THR A 50 -14.37 -31.18 -0.27
N LYS A 51 -14.17 -30.06 0.46
CA LYS A 51 -15.00 -28.85 0.40
C LYS A 51 -16.46 -29.06 0.79
N GLU A 52 -16.76 -30.16 1.49
CA GLU A 52 -18.08 -30.51 1.99
C GLU A 52 -18.16 -30.22 3.51
N PRO A 53 -19.38 -29.99 4.05
CA PRO A 53 -19.57 -29.85 5.49
C PRO A 53 -19.13 -31.10 6.26
N VAL A 54 -18.42 -30.91 7.36
CA VAL A 54 -18.06 -32.00 8.26
C VAL A 54 -19.32 -32.36 9.05
N ILE A 55 -19.74 -33.62 8.96
CA ILE A 55 -20.93 -34.12 9.67
C ILE A 55 -20.50 -34.77 10.99
N GLY A 56 -21.09 -34.34 12.10
CA GLY A 56 -20.88 -34.87 13.41
C GLY A 56 -21.52 -36.27 13.64
N ASP A 57 -21.24 -36.88 14.76
CA ASP A 57 -21.79 -38.19 15.12
C ASP A 57 -23.31 -38.21 15.28
N ASP A 58 -23.91 -37.06 15.43
CA ASP A 58 -25.38 -36.82 15.51
C ASP A 58 -26.04 -36.64 14.14
N GLY A 59 -25.28 -36.69 13.06
CA GLY A 59 -25.73 -36.47 11.68
C GLY A 59 -26.00 -35.03 11.31
N GLN A 60 -25.60 -34.06 12.15
CA GLN A 60 -25.70 -32.62 11.85
C GLN A 60 -24.32 -32.09 11.42
N PRO A 61 -24.29 -31.00 10.61
CA PRO A 61 -23.03 -30.31 10.33
C PRO A 61 -22.36 -29.80 11.60
N GLU A 62 -21.08 -30.13 11.78
CA GLU A 62 -20.27 -29.47 12.82
C GLU A 62 -20.15 -27.97 12.53
N THR A 63 -20.17 -27.17 13.59
CA THR A 63 -19.96 -25.72 13.48
C THR A 63 -18.66 -25.30 14.12
N GLU A 64 -18.06 -24.23 13.59
CA GLU A 64 -16.92 -23.58 14.20
C GLU A 64 -17.17 -22.08 14.36
N ILE A 65 -16.56 -21.50 15.39
CA ILE A 65 -16.65 -20.05 15.63
C ILE A 65 -15.47 -19.38 14.94
N VAL A 66 -15.76 -18.60 13.90
CA VAL A 66 -14.77 -17.78 13.21
C VAL A 66 -14.94 -16.31 13.57
N GLU A 67 -13.83 -15.60 13.72
CA GLU A 67 -13.84 -14.15 13.88
C GLU A 67 -13.86 -13.50 12.50
N ILE A 68 -14.97 -12.86 12.14
CA ILE A 68 -15.08 -12.09 10.91
C ILE A 68 -14.86 -10.61 11.20
N VAL A 69 -14.11 -9.95 10.31
CA VAL A 69 -13.88 -8.51 10.36
C VAL A 69 -14.85 -7.82 9.41
N ILE A 70 -15.83 -7.14 9.97
CA ILE A 70 -16.80 -6.37 9.18
C ILE A 70 -16.24 -4.97 8.98
N PRO A 71 -15.94 -4.55 7.74
CA PRO A 71 -15.45 -3.22 7.48
C PRO A 71 -16.55 -2.19 7.80
N ARG A 72 -16.24 -1.29 8.70
CA ARG A 72 -17.08 -0.13 8.99
C ARG A 72 -16.24 1.13 8.98
N PHE A 73 -16.89 2.25 8.74
CA PHE A 73 -16.30 3.57 8.75
C PHE A 73 -17.06 4.46 9.73
N ARG A 74 -16.33 5.38 10.35
CA ARG A 74 -16.92 6.41 11.22
C ARG A 74 -16.31 7.76 10.90
N VAL A 75 -17.11 8.80 11.09
CA VAL A 75 -16.57 10.16 11.10
C VAL A 75 -15.73 10.35 12.35
N THR A 76 -14.49 10.79 12.17
CA THR A 76 -13.59 11.14 13.26
C THR A 76 -12.98 12.51 13.03
N THR A 77 -12.51 13.14 14.10
CA THR A 77 -11.90 14.46 14.06
C THR A 77 -10.40 14.33 14.18
N VAL A 78 -9.68 14.93 13.24
CA VAL A 78 -8.22 15.04 13.22
C VAL A 78 -7.80 16.50 13.19
N PHE A 79 -6.53 16.75 13.48
CA PHE A 79 -5.92 18.07 13.46
C PHE A 79 -4.64 18.01 12.65
N ASP A 80 -4.39 19.04 11.86
CA ASP A 80 -3.16 19.18 11.10
C ASP A 80 -2.01 19.64 12.01
N VAL A 81 -0.79 19.31 11.61
CA VAL A 81 0.44 19.71 12.34
C VAL A 81 0.51 21.20 12.62
N SER A 82 0.08 22.04 11.68
CA SER A 82 0.05 23.50 11.85
C SER A 82 -0.90 23.98 12.95
N GLN A 83 -1.86 23.13 13.33
CA GLN A 83 -2.80 23.34 14.41
C GLN A 83 -2.28 22.85 15.77
N THR A 84 -1.05 22.38 15.82
CA THR A 84 -0.43 21.84 17.03
C THR A 84 0.81 22.63 17.44
N GLU A 85 1.17 22.51 18.71
CA GLU A 85 2.42 23.02 19.27
C GLU A 85 3.05 21.95 20.16
N GLY A 86 4.36 22.02 20.37
CA GLY A 86 5.14 21.03 21.12
C GLY A 86 6.47 20.74 20.44
N GLU A 87 7.01 19.55 20.62
CA GLU A 87 8.28 19.16 20.01
C GLU A 87 8.24 19.32 18.49
N PRO A 88 9.35 19.80 17.88
CA PRO A 88 9.44 19.78 16.42
C PRO A 88 9.14 18.36 15.96
N ILE A 89 8.20 18.21 15.04
CA ILE A 89 8.15 16.98 14.27
C ILE A 89 9.47 17.03 13.49
N ALA A 90 10.33 16.04 13.69
CA ALA A 90 11.37 15.80 12.71
C ALA A 90 10.67 15.93 11.36
N GLU A 91 11.08 16.93 10.57
CA GLU A 91 10.57 17.03 9.20
C GLU A 91 10.55 15.59 8.72
N LEU A 92 9.42 15.16 8.17
CA LEU A 92 9.42 14.00 7.33
C LEU A 92 10.35 14.38 6.15
N GLU A 93 11.65 14.46 6.44
CA GLU A 93 12.61 13.97 5.49
C GLU A 93 11.98 12.63 5.10
N VAL A 94 11.67 12.48 3.83
CA VAL A 94 11.32 11.19 3.26
C VAL A 94 12.43 10.29 3.75
N SER A 95 12.22 9.66 4.93
CA SER A 95 13.28 8.96 5.62
C SER A 95 13.60 7.83 4.68
N GLU A 96 14.77 7.91 4.08
CA GLU A 96 15.25 6.84 3.22
C GLU A 96 15.07 5.57 4.02
N LEU A 97 14.28 4.65 3.46
CA LEU A 97 14.08 3.37 4.09
C LEU A 97 15.46 2.74 4.30
N THR A 98 15.95 2.76 5.53
CA THR A 98 17.27 2.25 5.89
C THR A 98 17.09 0.85 6.45
N GLY A 99 17.62 -0.17 5.75
CA GLY A 99 17.56 -1.54 6.23
C GLY A 99 18.35 -2.48 5.35
N SER A 100 19.12 -3.35 6.00
CA SER A 100 19.70 -4.53 5.35
C SER A 100 18.66 -5.64 5.37
N VAL A 101 18.36 -6.22 4.21
CA VAL A 101 17.39 -7.30 4.06
C VAL A 101 18.13 -8.57 3.70
N GLN A 102 17.95 -9.64 4.50
CA GLN A 102 18.70 -10.90 4.33
C GLN A 102 18.43 -11.61 3.01
N PHE A 103 17.25 -11.41 2.42
CA PHE A 103 16.84 -12.04 1.16
C PHE A 103 16.85 -11.06 -0.02
N TYR A 104 17.60 -9.95 0.08
CA TYR A 104 17.62 -8.91 -0.94
C TYR A 104 17.95 -9.44 -2.33
N ASP A 105 19.04 -10.19 -2.46
CA ASP A 105 19.50 -10.68 -3.76
C ASP A 105 18.47 -11.61 -4.40
N THR A 106 17.92 -12.55 -3.63
CA THR A 106 16.91 -13.49 -4.11
C THR A 106 15.62 -12.78 -4.52
N PHE A 107 15.20 -11.78 -3.75
CA PHE A 107 14.03 -10.98 -4.07
C PHE A 107 14.23 -10.16 -5.35
N MET A 108 15.38 -9.50 -5.51
CA MET A 108 15.67 -8.70 -6.70
C MET A 108 15.82 -9.56 -7.95
N GLU A 109 16.38 -10.77 -7.83
CA GLU A 109 16.41 -11.75 -8.92
C GLU A 109 14.98 -12.19 -9.31
N ALA A 110 14.15 -12.53 -8.34
CA ALA A 110 12.75 -12.87 -8.56
C ALA A 110 11.99 -11.71 -9.22
N LEU A 111 12.19 -10.49 -8.72
CA LEU A 111 11.57 -9.29 -9.28
C LEU A 111 12.00 -9.04 -10.73
N GLN A 112 13.27 -9.25 -11.05
CA GLN A 112 13.80 -9.16 -12.43
C GLN A 112 13.12 -10.20 -13.34
N ASN A 113 12.92 -11.42 -12.85
CA ASN A 113 12.32 -12.51 -13.63
C ASN A 113 10.83 -12.29 -13.93
N ILE A 114 10.09 -11.64 -13.02
CA ILE A 114 8.67 -11.32 -13.23
C ILE A 114 8.45 -9.98 -13.93
N SER A 115 9.46 -9.14 -14.01
CA SER A 115 9.36 -7.84 -14.68
C SER A 115 9.16 -8.02 -16.18
N PRO A 116 8.20 -7.31 -16.81
CA PRO A 116 8.00 -7.39 -18.27
C PRO A 116 9.15 -6.74 -19.06
N VAL A 117 10.04 -6.02 -18.39
CA VAL A 117 11.15 -5.27 -18.98
C VAL A 117 12.41 -5.37 -18.11
N PRO A 118 13.62 -5.20 -18.66
CA PRO A 118 14.84 -5.23 -17.87
C PRO A 118 14.88 -4.18 -16.77
N ILE A 119 15.35 -4.54 -15.58
CA ILE A 119 15.65 -3.63 -14.48
C ILE A 119 17.16 -3.33 -14.51
N ARG A 120 17.53 -2.05 -14.45
CA ARG A 120 18.92 -1.58 -14.50
C ARG A 120 19.20 -0.73 -13.27
N MET A 121 20.27 -1.06 -12.56
CA MET A 121 20.84 -0.18 -11.53
C MET A 121 21.70 0.85 -12.24
N MET A 122 21.48 2.13 -11.96
CA MET A 122 22.24 3.21 -12.60
C MET A 122 22.14 4.51 -11.80
N GLU A 123 23.09 5.40 -12.00
CA GLU A 123 23.03 6.75 -11.46
C GLU A 123 21.91 7.54 -12.16
N ILE A 124 21.01 8.11 -11.39
CA ILE A 124 19.87 8.91 -11.89
C ILE A 124 20.09 10.36 -11.48
N GLU A 125 20.11 11.27 -12.45
CA GLU A 125 20.22 12.69 -12.15
C GLU A 125 18.95 13.22 -11.46
N GLY A 126 19.12 13.96 -10.36
CA GLY A 126 18.03 14.58 -9.59
C GLY A 126 17.59 13.76 -8.38
N GLU A 127 16.33 13.89 -7.97
CA GLU A 127 15.78 13.30 -6.74
C GLU A 127 15.02 11.98 -6.98
N ALA A 128 14.87 11.57 -8.24
CA ALA A 128 14.13 10.37 -8.58
C ALA A 128 14.90 9.11 -8.13
N LYS A 129 14.21 8.20 -7.45
CA LYS A 129 14.78 6.93 -6.98
C LYS A 129 14.67 5.80 -8.00
N GLY A 130 13.78 5.97 -8.97
CA GLY A 130 13.57 5.07 -10.08
C GLY A 130 12.62 5.67 -11.10
N TYR A 131 12.54 5.05 -12.26
CA TYR A 131 11.53 5.34 -13.26
C TYR A 131 11.38 4.19 -14.27
N TYR A 132 10.18 4.02 -14.78
CA TYR A 132 9.91 3.19 -15.93
C TYR A 132 10.02 3.99 -17.24
N HIS A 133 10.94 3.62 -18.11
CA HIS A 133 11.15 4.26 -19.42
C HIS A 133 10.27 3.61 -20.49
N GLN A 134 9.11 4.23 -20.76
CA GLN A 134 8.07 3.64 -21.63
C GLN A 134 8.50 3.41 -23.09
N THR A 135 9.39 4.24 -23.64
CA THR A 135 9.81 4.13 -25.03
C THR A 135 10.88 3.08 -25.22
N GLU A 136 11.90 3.05 -24.36
CA GLU A 136 13.02 2.11 -24.44
C GLU A 136 12.77 0.80 -23.69
N LYS A 137 11.63 0.72 -22.97
CA LYS A 137 11.16 -0.48 -22.27
C LYS A 137 12.22 -1.02 -21.29
N TYR A 138 12.58 -0.21 -20.32
CA TYR A 138 13.40 -0.63 -19.17
C TYR A 138 12.99 0.14 -17.91
N ILE A 139 13.35 -0.43 -16.78
CA ILE A 139 13.24 0.21 -15.47
C ILE A 139 14.63 0.64 -15.02
N ALA A 140 14.77 1.89 -14.61
CA ALA A 140 15.97 2.39 -13.95
C ALA A 140 15.73 2.48 -12.44
N ILE A 141 16.69 2.04 -11.64
CA ILE A 141 16.70 2.18 -10.19
C ILE A 141 18.00 2.85 -9.79
N GLN A 142 17.92 3.87 -8.93
CA GLN A 142 19.07 4.60 -8.42
C GLN A 142 20.03 3.65 -7.70
N GLU A 143 21.34 3.75 -8.03
CA GLU A 143 22.41 3.06 -7.32
C GLU A 143 22.57 3.57 -5.88
N ASP A 144 23.27 2.80 -5.06
CA ASP A 144 23.68 3.15 -3.69
C ASP A 144 22.54 3.47 -2.69
N MET A 145 21.31 3.09 -3.00
CA MET A 145 20.20 3.11 -2.04
C MET A 145 20.29 1.92 -1.06
N SER A 146 19.59 2.05 0.08
CA SER A 146 19.41 0.89 0.97
C SER A 146 18.66 -0.24 0.27
N ASN A 147 18.90 -1.50 0.69
CA ASN A 147 18.19 -2.67 0.17
C ASN A 147 16.68 -2.51 0.21
N LEU A 148 16.15 -2.01 1.33
CA LEU A 148 14.72 -1.81 1.51
C LEU A 148 14.15 -0.77 0.52
N GLN A 149 14.86 0.34 0.33
CA GLN A 149 14.45 1.37 -0.62
C GLN A 149 14.52 0.85 -2.07
N THR A 150 15.56 0.11 -2.42
CA THR A 150 15.73 -0.50 -3.75
C THR A 150 14.61 -1.49 -4.06
N MET A 151 14.28 -2.38 -3.12
CA MET A 151 13.18 -3.35 -3.27
C MET A 151 11.83 -2.65 -3.46
N LYS A 152 11.52 -1.66 -2.61
CA LYS A 152 10.29 -0.89 -2.72
C LYS A 152 10.20 -0.16 -4.07
N THR A 153 11.27 0.54 -4.46
CA THR A 153 11.33 1.25 -5.75
C THR A 153 11.18 0.27 -6.92
N GLY A 154 11.85 -0.88 -6.85
CA GLY A 154 11.72 -1.92 -7.86
C GLY A 154 10.30 -2.41 -8.06
N VAL A 155 9.57 -2.73 -6.99
CA VAL A 155 8.16 -3.15 -7.07
C VAL A 155 7.28 -2.01 -7.61
N HIS A 156 7.54 -0.77 -7.21
CA HIS A 156 6.81 0.40 -7.70
C HIS A 156 6.95 0.55 -9.22
N GLU A 157 8.17 0.51 -9.74
CA GLU A 157 8.44 0.66 -11.18
C GLU A 157 7.95 -0.56 -12.00
N VAL A 158 8.07 -1.77 -11.46
CA VAL A 158 7.48 -2.97 -12.08
C VAL A 158 5.96 -2.83 -12.16
N SER A 159 5.31 -2.27 -11.15
CA SER A 159 3.87 -2.01 -11.20
C SER A 159 3.49 -1.02 -12.30
N HIS A 160 4.30 0.01 -12.53
CA HIS A 160 4.13 0.91 -13.67
C HIS A 160 4.29 0.18 -15.01
N ALA A 161 5.28 -0.68 -15.14
CA ALA A 161 5.50 -1.44 -16.38
C ALA A 161 4.36 -2.43 -16.66
N LEU A 162 3.81 -3.08 -15.63
CA LEU A 162 2.71 -4.04 -15.76
C LEU A 162 1.36 -3.39 -16.07
N LEU A 163 1.06 -2.24 -15.45
CA LEU A 163 -0.30 -1.67 -15.45
C LEU A 163 -0.42 -0.37 -16.26
N HIS A 164 0.65 0.40 -16.34
CA HIS A 164 0.59 1.79 -16.81
C HIS A 164 1.41 2.01 -18.08
N ASP A 165 1.92 0.92 -18.65
CA ASP A 165 2.49 0.97 -19.98
C ASP A 165 1.42 1.42 -20.99
N ARG A 166 1.81 2.25 -21.95
CA ARG A 166 0.88 2.82 -22.92
C ARG A 166 0.21 1.73 -23.76
N GLU A 167 0.96 0.74 -24.18
CA GLU A 167 0.43 -0.34 -25.02
C GLU A 167 -0.57 -1.21 -24.24
N VAL A 168 -0.29 -1.46 -22.94
CA VAL A 168 -1.20 -2.18 -22.05
C VAL A 168 -2.50 -1.40 -21.85
N MET A 169 -2.40 -0.11 -21.54
CA MET A 169 -3.59 0.73 -21.34
C MET A 169 -4.41 0.91 -22.62
N ASP A 170 -3.75 1.08 -23.77
CA ASP A 170 -4.42 1.21 -25.07
C ASP A 170 -5.14 -0.09 -25.45
N ALA A 171 -4.53 -1.25 -25.17
CA ALA A 171 -5.14 -2.58 -25.43
C ALA A 171 -6.37 -2.83 -24.54
N GLU A 172 -6.38 -2.33 -23.32
CA GLU A 172 -7.52 -2.45 -22.39
C GLU A 172 -8.56 -1.34 -22.56
N GLY A 173 -8.27 -0.31 -23.36
CA GLY A 173 -9.14 0.85 -23.53
C GLY A 173 -9.29 1.71 -22.27
N ILE A 174 -8.26 1.66 -21.39
CA ILE A 174 -8.28 2.33 -20.08
C ILE A 174 -7.46 3.62 -20.15
N LEU A 175 -8.05 4.72 -19.69
CA LEU A 175 -7.35 5.98 -19.48
C LEU A 175 -7.26 6.25 -17.98
N LYS A 176 -6.04 6.34 -17.46
CA LYS A 176 -5.76 6.71 -16.06
C LYS A 176 -4.96 8.00 -16.01
N ASP A 177 -5.35 8.92 -15.14
CA ASP A 177 -4.52 10.10 -14.86
C ASP A 177 -3.26 9.72 -14.07
N ARG A 178 -2.29 10.63 -14.04
CA ARG A 178 -1.01 10.42 -13.36
C ARG A 178 -1.20 10.05 -11.89
N THR A 179 -2.06 10.77 -11.19
CA THR A 179 -2.29 10.55 -9.76
C THR A 179 -2.83 9.15 -9.48
N THR A 180 -3.76 8.65 -10.29
CA THR A 180 -4.28 7.29 -10.18
C THR A 180 -3.18 6.24 -10.39
N LYS A 181 -2.33 6.43 -11.39
CA LYS A 181 -1.19 5.54 -11.66
C LYS A 181 -0.21 5.47 -10.48
N GLU A 182 0.14 6.62 -9.92
CA GLU A 182 1.04 6.69 -8.76
C GLU A 182 0.44 6.00 -7.54
N VAL A 183 -0.84 6.22 -7.25
CA VAL A 183 -1.51 5.57 -6.11
C VAL A 183 -1.58 4.06 -6.28
N GLU A 184 -1.88 3.57 -7.48
CA GLU A 184 -1.91 2.13 -7.75
C GLU A 184 -0.52 1.52 -7.58
N ALA A 185 0.53 2.09 -8.18
CA ALA A 185 1.89 1.60 -8.07
C ALA A 185 2.40 1.64 -6.62
N GLU A 186 2.16 2.73 -5.90
CA GLU A 186 2.55 2.88 -4.50
C GLU A 186 1.81 1.90 -3.57
N SER A 187 0.51 1.71 -3.80
CA SER A 187 -0.28 0.74 -3.01
C SER A 187 0.17 -0.69 -3.24
N ILE A 188 0.49 -1.07 -4.48
CA ILE A 188 1.03 -2.39 -4.81
C ILE A 188 2.40 -2.58 -4.15
N ALA A 189 3.29 -1.59 -4.25
CA ALA A 189 4.60 -1.64 -3.62
C ALA A 189 4.48 -1.81 -2.10
N TYR A 190 3.56 -1.08 -1.45
CA TYR A 190 3.29 -1.23 -0.02
C TYR A 190 2.80 -2.64 0.34
N ILE A 191 1.80 -3.17 -0.38
CA ILE A 191 1.22 -4.49 -0.08
C ILE A 191 2.25 -5.59 -0.29
N VAL A 192 3.00 -5.56 -1.40
CA VAL A 192 4.04 -6.54 -1.69
C VAL A 192 5.15 -6.48 -0.64
N CYS A 193 5.70 -5.30 -0.37
CA CYS A 193 6.74 -5.14 0.65
C CYS A 193 6.27 -5.62 2.03
N ASN A 194 5.05 -5.25 2.43
CA ASN A 194 4.50 -5.67 3.72
C ASN A 194 4.32 -7.19 3.83
N HIS A 195 3.90 -7.86 2.74
CA HIS A 195 3.80 -9.32 2.68
C HIS A 195 5.13 -10.00 2.99
N PHE A 196 6.23 -9.47 2.46
CA PHE A 196 7.59 -9.97 2.74
C PHE A 196 8.20 -9.42 4.05
N GLY A 197 7.39 -8.81 4.92
CA GLY A 197 7.83 -8.30 6.22
C GLY A 197 8.64 -7.00 6.16
N LEU A 198 8.58 -6.29 5.05
CA LEU A 198 9.27 -5.01 4.83
C LEU A 198 8.32 -3.85 5.17
N ASP A 199 8.63 -3.10 6.23
CA ASP A 199 7.81 -1.95 6.62
C ASP A 199 8.14 -0.71 5.78
N THR A 200 7.20 -0.34 4.93
CA THR A 200 7.28 0.85 4.08
C THR A 200 6.14 1.85 4.38
N SER A 201 5.46 1.71 5.52
CA SER A 201 4.24 2.43 5.88
C SER A 201 4.42 3.94 5.95
N GLU A 202 5.56 4.44 6.41
CA GLU A 202 5.81 5.87 6.54
C GLU A 202 5.79 6.63 5.21
N TYR A 203 6.12 5.96 4.12
CA TYR A 203 6.19 6.55 2.79
C TYR A 203 4.86 6.52 2.03
N SER A 204 4.10 5.43 2.17
CA SER A 204 2.97 5.13 1.27
C SER A 204 1.67 5.88 1.60
N PHE A 205 1.44 6.23 2.86
CA PHE A 205 0.15 6.79 3.29
C PHE A 205 -0.12 8.23 2.83
N THR A 206 0.91 9.00 2.55
CA THR A 206 0.77 10.41 2.14
C THR A 206 0.09 10.54 0.76
N TYR A 207 0.38 9.64 -0.15
CA TYR A 207 -0.19 9.64 -1.51
C TYR A 207 -1.65 9.17 -1.55
N ILE A 208 -1.98 8.15 -0.76
CA ILE A 208 -3.31 7.52 -0.78
C ILE A 208 -4.39 8.46 -0.23
N ALA A 209 -4.07 9.23 0.80
CA ALA A 209 -5.03 10.11 1.45
C ALA A 209 -5.52 11.24 0.54
N SER A 210 -4.61 11.89 -0.19
CA SER A 210 -4.96 13.00 -1.09
C SER A 210 -5.74 12.53 -2.34
N TRP A 211 -5.48 11.33 -2.81
CA TRP A 211 -6.17 10.75 -3.95
C TRP A 211 -7.62 10.39 -3.65
N CYS A 212 -7.91 9.81 -2.48
CA CYS A 212 -9.26 9.44 -2.08
C CYS A 212 -10.24 10.63 -2.05
N GLU A 213 -9.76 11.84 -1.82
CA GLU A 213 -10.59 13.05 -1.78
C GLU A 213 -11.06 13.52 -3.17
N SER A 214 -10.36 13.11 -4.23
CA SER A 214 -10.57 13.63 -5.60
C SER A 214 -11.38 12.71 -6.52
N LYS A 215 -11.67 11.47 -6.12
CA LYS A 215 -12.26 10.45 -7.00
C LYS A 215 -13.66 10.04 -6.59
N ASP A 216 -14.46 9.67 -7.59
CA ASP A 216 -15.75 9.05 -7.34
C ASP A 216 -15.59 7.58 -6.84
N MET A 217 -16.66 7.06 -6.23
CA MET A 217 -16.66 5.72 -5.64
C MET A 217 -16.45 4.60 -6.67
N LYS A 218 -16.79 4.82 -7.94
CA LYS A 218 -16.62 3.82 -8.99
C LYS A 218 -15.15 3.72 -9.41
N ALA A 219 -14.51 4.85 -9.62
CA ALA A 219 -13.08 4.93 -9.93
C ALA A 219 -12.24 4.33 -8.78
N LEU A 220 -12.60 4.66 -7.53
CA LEU A 220 -11.93 4.12 -6.34
C LEU A 220 -12.01 2.59 -6.29
N ARG A 221 -13.20 2.01 -6.49
CA ARG A 221 -13.38 0.54 -6.50
C ARG A 221 -12.58 -0.12 -7.61
N ALA A 222 -12.60 0.44 -8.83
CA ALA A 222 -11.84 -0.09 -9.95
C ALA A 222 -10.33 -0.15 -9.66
N SER A 223 -9.77 0.92 -9.08
CA SER A 223 -8.36 0.93 -8.69
C SER A 223 -8.06 -0.04 -7.53
N MET A 224 -8.96 -0.17 -6.55
CA MET A 224 -8.81 -1.16 -5.47
C MET A 224 -8.80 -2.59 -5.99
N ASP A 225 -9.65 -2.92 -6.97
CA ASP A 225 -9.66 -4.25 -7.60
C ASP A 225 -8.36 -4.49 -8.37
N THR A 226 -7.87 -3.49 -9.11
CA THR A 226 -6.57 -3.55 -9.80
C THR A 226 -5.43 -3.78 -8.81
N ILE A 227 -5.34 -2.96 -7.75
CA ILE A 227 -4.32 -3.08 -6.71
C ILE A 227 -4.33 -4.48 -6.09
N ARG A 228 -5.50 -4.95 -5.68
CA ARG A 228 -5.65 -6.27 -5.05
C ARG A 228 -5.19 -7.41 -5.96
N LYS A 229 -5.65 -7.40 -7.21
CA LYS A 229 -5.32 -8.44 -8.19
C LYS A 229 -3.83 -8.44 -8.50
N THR A 230 -3.26 -7.30 -8.86
CA THR A 230 -1.86 -7.19 -9.24
C THR A 230 -0.92 -7.47 -8.08
N SER A 231 -1.25 -7.01 -6.86
CA SER A 231 -0.45 -7.34 -5.66
C SER A 231 -0.41 -8.85 -5.42
N ALA A 232 -1.54 -9.54 -5.54
CA ALA A 232 -1.59 -10.99 -5.36
C ALA A 232 -0.76 -11.73 -6.42
N GLU A 233 -0.87 -11.33 -7.69
CA GLU A 233 -0.09 -11.91 -8.80
C GLU A 233 1.42 -11.68 -8.63
N VAL A 234 1.82 -10.46 -8.24
CA VAL A 234 3.23 -10.14 -8.01
C VAL A 234 3.79 -10.94 -6.83
N ILE A 235 3.05 -11.05 -5.72
CA ILE A 235 3.45 -11.84 -4.56
C ILE A 235 3.64 -13.31 -4.95
N GLU A 236 2.63 -13.94 -5.56
CA GLU A 236 2.66 -15.34 -5.97
C GLU A 236 3.83 -15.63 -6.91
N ASN A 237 4.07 -14.74 -7.87
CA ASN A 237 5.16 -14.89 -8.82
C ASN A 237 6.54 -14.75 -8.15
N ILE A 238 6.72 -13.79 -7.23
CA ILE A 238 7.97 -13.64 -6.47
C ILE A 238 8.20 -14.87 -5.58
N GLU A 239 7.18 -15.32 -4.84
CA GLU A 239 7.31 -16.53 -4.00
C GLU A 239 7.70 -17.76 -4.82
N THR A 240 7.11 -17.93 -5.99
CA THR A 240 7.42 -19.04 -6.90
C THR A 240 8.87 -19.01 -7.39
N GLN A 241 9.45 -17.83 -7.56
CA GLN A 241 10.84 -17.66 -8.01
C GLN A 241 11.85 -17.78 -6.85
N MET A 242 11.41 -17.56 -5.60
CA MET A 242 12.27 -17.64 -4.42
C MET A 242 12.38 -19.07 -3.84
N HIS A 243 11.58 -20.02 -4.31
CA HIS A 243 11.58 -21.45 -3.95
C HIS A 243 12.23 -22.32 -5.03
#